data_ef251984c5fdd03c7439854d84ccf344
#
_entry.id   ef251984c5fdd03c7439854d84ccf344
#
_cell.length_a   1.000
_cell.length_b   1.000
_cell.length_c   1.000
_cell.angle_alpha   90.00
_cell.angle_beta   90.00
_cell.angle_gamma   90.00
#
_symmetry.space_group_name_H-M   'P 1'
#
loop_
_entity.id
_entity.type
_entity.pdbx_description
1 polymer ?
#
loop_
_entity_poly.entity_id
_entity_poly.type
_entity_poly.pdbx_seq_one_letter_code
_entity_poly.pdbx_strand_id
1 'polypeptide(L)'
;MSVLETPFRVTFGQGVTADDAARIASSWSSCAAESDSAARDVLAEVAAIASPTDGETVQVSTTTLAQLEETLTSTLTVEAIGARRHELLMLHACGVADESGRVLAFVAASGTGKTTIARALGARFGYVTDETVAVTPEGRVLAYPKPLSVKPLTGSAPKAQLAPDALGLRPVPNAHLTLAGVILLERRDCLEAPRLEHVDPVDAIEDLVPQTSYLSARPRPITDLVRTLTALGGVRRLIYSEAGSVVRLVEETFAKLGAVAPPVWNEVVPVSLEAVGDAPPGAILRTPADDAVLLPDGQLLLFCVDTLVRLSGIGPVIWRLAERGPGLDDLVTAVLAEVGEPPAGIDARKAIEVALSELEDLGVVARTLPHPPTPDGWHA
;
A
#
# COMPACT_ATOMS: atom_id res chain seq x y z
N MET A 1 17.82 -15.59 -8.68
CA MET A 1 16.48 -15.04 -8.96
C MET A 1 16.48 -13.55 -8.61
N SER A 2 15.71 -12.73 -9.32
CA SER A 2 15.55 -11.30 -8.99
C SER A 2 14.09 -11.02 -8.68
N VAL A 3 13.81 -10.44 -7.52
CA VAL A 3 12.48 -10.07 -7.08
C VAL A 3 12.48 -8.59 -6.73
N LEU A 4 11.71 -7.79 -7.43
CA LEU A 4 11.69 -6.33 -7.29
C LEU A 4 13.11 -5.73 -7.35
N GLU A 5 13.93 -6.22 -8.28
CA GLU A 5 15.36 -5.89 -8.44
C GLU A 5 16.23 -6.22 -7.20
N THR A 6 15.73 -7.04 -6.27
CA THR A 6 16.51 -7.61 -5.17
C THR A 6 17.02 -8.99 -5.62
N PRO A 7 18.34 -9.20 -5.72
CA PRO A 7 18.90 -10.48 -6.16
C PRO A 7 18.90 -11.50 -5.03
N PHE A 8 18.53 -12.75 -5.37
CA PHE A 8 18.56 -13.90 -4.47
C PHE A 8 19.35 -15.06 -5.08
N ARG A 9 20.21 -15.69 -4.27
CA ARG A 9 20.91 -16.94 -4.58
C ARG A 9 20.21 -18.07 -3.82
N VAL A 10 19.42 -18.85 -4.55
CA VAL A 10 18.70 -20.00 -3.94
C VAL A 10 19.53 -21.25 -4.07
N THR A 11 19.87 -21.87 -2.93
CA THR A 11 20.53 -23.17 -2.83
C THR A 11 19.48 -24.18 -2.38
N PHE A 12 19.43 -25.33 -3.07
CA PHE A 12 18.52 -26.42 -2.73
C PHE A 12 19.23 -27.44 -1.86
N GLY A 13 18.65 -27.70 -0.69
CA GLY A 13 19.20 -28.61 0.32
C GLY A 13 18.53 -29.98 0.34
N GLN A 14 18.46 -30.56 1.53
CA GLN A 14 17.93 -31.91 1.75
C GLN A 14 16.51 -32.07 1.16
N GLY A 15 16.21 -33.24 0.61
CA GLY A 15 14.88 -33.63 0.11
C GLY A 15 14.47 -32.96 -1.22
N VAL A 16 15.34 -32.16 -1.84
CA VAL A 16 15.12 -31.57 -3.17
C VAL A 16 16.06 -32.24 -4.16
N THR A 17 15.50 -32.94 -5.16
CA THR A 17 16.32 -33.58 -6.21
C THR A 17 16.83 -32.56 -7.21
N ALA A 18 17.84 -32.93 -8.01
CA ALA A 18 18.33 -32.07 -9.09
C ALA A 18 17.24 -31.71 -10.13
N ASP A 19 16.35 -32.66 -10.41
CA ASP A 19 15.21 -32.43 -11.33
C ASP A 19 14.18 -31.47 -10.73
N ASP A 20 13.89 -31.57 -9.42
CA ASP A 20 13.01 -30.63 -8.72
C ASP A 20 13.60 -29.22 -8.70
N ALA A 21 14.89 -29.10 -8.41
CA ALA A 21 15.62 -27.83 -8.43
C ALA A 21 15.59 -27.19 -9.82
N ALA A 22 15.81 -27.98 -10.88
CA ALA A 22 15.74 -27.51 -12.26
C ALA A 22 14.32 -27.06 -12.63
N ARG A 23 13.29 -27.79 -12.22
CA ARG A 23 11.88 -27.44 -12.45
C ARG A 23 11.50 -26.12 -11.73
N ILE A 24 11.89 -25.98 -10.46
CA ILE A 24 11.66 -24.75 -9.71
C ILE A 24 12.41 -23.58 -10.40
N ALA A 25 13.68 -23.75 -10.73
CA ALA A 25 14.45 -22.71 -11.43
C ALA A 25 13.81 -22.32 -12.77
N SER A 26 13.30 -23.30 -13.52
CA SER A 26 12.59 -23.06 -14.80
C SER A 26 11.31 -22.25 -14.59
N SER A 27 10.55 -22.51 -13.52
CA SER A 27 9.33 -21.72 -13.24
C SER A 27 9.62 -20.25 -12.95
N TRP A 28 10.84 -19.92 -12.51
CA TRP A 28 11.33 -18.58 -12.21
C TRP A 28 12.14 -17.96 -13.36
N SER A 29 12.17 -18.56 -14.55
CA SER A 29 12.97 -18.09 -15.68
C SER A 29 12.71 -16.62 -16.04
N SER A 30 11.47 -16.15 -15.92
CA SER A 30 11.10 -14.76 -16.16
C SER A 30 11.63 -13.78 -15.09
N CYS A 31 12.11 -14.28 -13.95
CA CYS A 31 12.74 -13.54 -12.86
C CYS A 31 14.24 -13.89 -12.73
N ALA A 32 14.90 -14.32 -13.82
CA ALA A 32 16.33 -14.61 -13.80
C ALA A 32 17.12 -13.33 -13.47
N ALA A 33 18.09 -13.44 -12.56
CA ALA A 33 19.06 -12.38 -12.27
C ALA A 33 20.35 -12.66 -13.02
N GLU A 34 21.03 -11.61 -13.47
CA GLU A 34 22.45 -11.70 -13.76
C GLU A 34 23.22 -12.02 -12.47
N SER A 35 24.38 -12.69 -12.59
CA SER A 35 25.20 -13.05 -11.43
C SER A 35 25.57 -11.81 -10.63
N ASP A 36 25.07 -11.71 -9.38
CA ASP A 36 25.35 -10.59 -8.48
C ASP A 36 26.01 -11.09 -7.19
N SER A 37 27.13 -10.47 -6.82
CA SER A 37 27.85 -10.74 -5.58
C SER A 37 27.10 -10.27 -4.33
N ALA A 38 26.14 -9.35 -4.48
CA ALA A 38 25.31 -8.82 -3.41
C ALA A 38 23.97 -9.60 -3.21
N ALA A 39 23.84 -10.78 -3.85
CA ALA A 39 22.63 -11.59 -3.72
C ALA A 39 22.44 -12.09 -2.28
N ARG A 40 21.21 -12.04 -1.79
CA ARG A 40 20.82 -12.64 -0.51
C ARG A 40 20.79 -14.16 -0.66
N ASP A 41 21.41 -14.87 0.27
CA ASP A 41 21.44 -16.32 0.24
C ASP A 41 20.15 -16.91 0.85
N VAL A 42 19.59 -17.91 0.16
CA VAL A 42 18.37 -18.62 0.56
C VAL A 42 18.64 -20.12 0.48
N LEU A 43 18.40 -20.82 1.58
CA LEU A 43 18.42 -22.28 1.61
C LEU A 43 16.99 -22.82 1.57
N ALA A 44 16.66 -23.56 0.52
CA ALA A 44 15.34 -24.16 0.29
C ALA A 44 15.42 -25.68 0.40
N GLU A 45 14.69 -26.30 1.33
CA GLU A 45 14.77 -27.73 1.62
C GLU A 45 13.43 -28.37 1.98
N VAL A 46 13.32 -29.66 1.74
CA VAL A 46 12.19 -30.49 2.21
C VAL A 46 12.70 -31.36 3.35
N ALA A 47 12.51 -30.90 4.59
CA ALA A 47 13.02 -31.56 5.78
C ALA A 47 12.06 -31.38 6.96
N ALA A 48 11.94 -32.39 7.80
CA ALA A 48 11.16 -32.32 9.05
C ALA A 48 11.86 -31.45 10.11
N ILE A 49 13.17 -31.34 10.03
CA ILE A 49 14.03 -30.52 10.91
C ILE A 49 14.91 -29.71 9.95
N ALA A 50 14.87 -28.41 10.10
CA ALA A 50 15.65 -27.49 9.29
C ALA A 50 17.17 -27.68 9.51
N SER A 51 17.95 -27.56 8.44
CA SER A 51 19.41 -27.58 8.51
C SER A 51 19.92 -26.33 9.23
N PRO A 52 21.02 -26.42 10.00
CA PRO A 52 21.62 -25.23 10.60
C PRO A 52 22.17 -24.29 9.52
N THR A 53 21.98 -22.97 9.72
CA THR A 53 22.50 -21.91 8.87
C THR A 53 23.36 -20.92 9.69
N ASP A 54 24.07 -20.04 9.02
CA ASP A 54 24.90 -18.99 9.64
C ASP A 54 24.11 -17.82 10.24
N GLY A 55 22.78 -17.84 10.16
CA GLY A 55 21.89 -16.78 10.65
C GLY A 55 21.70 -15.60 9.69
N GLU A 56 22.51 -15.48 8.65
CA GLU A 56 22.34 -14.49 7.55
C GLU A 56 21.56 -15.09 6.38
N THR A 57 21.64 -16.40 6.20
CA THR A 57 20.92 -17.14 5.15
C THR A 57 19.45 -17.28 5.51
N VAL A 58 18.58 -16.82 4.62
CA VAL A 58 17.12 -17.04 4.75
C VAL A 58 16.80 -18.51 4.56
N GLN A 59 16.09 -19.11 5.51
CA GLN A 59 15.77 -20.52 5.48
C GLN A 59 14.32 -20.80 5.14
N VAL A 60 14.09 -21.67 4.15
CA VAL A 60 12.78 -22.15 3.74
C VAL A 60 12.76 -23.68 3.88
N SER A 61 12.17 -24.18 4.95
CA SER A 61 12.09 -25.61 5.23
C SER A 61 10.63 -26.05 5.35
N THR A 62 10.25 -27.11 4.62
CA THR A 62 8.88 -27.61 4.56
C THR A 62 8.85 -29.13 4.54
N THR A 63 7.67 -29.74 4.69
CA THR A 63 7.52 -31.20 4.70
C THR A 63 7.22 -31.80 3.34
N THR A 64 6.87 -30.99 2.35
CA THR A 64 6.60 -31.43 0.97
C THR A 64 7.12 -30.44 -0.05
N LEU A 65 7.46 -30.94 -1.25
CA LEU A 65 7.93 -30.10 -2.35
C LEU A 65 6.92 -29.03 -2.79
N ALA A 66 5.63 -29.37 -2.84
CA ALA A 66 4.59 -28.43 -3.20
C ALA A 66 4.47 -27.27 -2.19
N GLN A 67 4.62 -27.56 -0.89
CA GLN A 67 4.70 -26.51 0.13
C GLN A 67 5.99 -25.69 0.00
N LEU A 68 7.11 -26.34 -0.37
CA LEU A 68 8.38 -25.63 -0.59
C LEU A 68 8.23 -24.56 -1.69
N GLU A 69 7.65 -24.90 -2.82
CA GLU A 69 7.44 -23.98 -3.92
C GLU A 69 6.57 -22.78 -3.51
N GLU A 70 5.45 -23.02 -2.81
CA GLU A 70 4.57 -21.96 -2.33
C GLU A 70 5.27 -21.08 -1.28
N THR A 71 5.95 -21.70 -0.31
CA THR A 71 6.64 -20.98 0.77
C THR A 71 7.84 -20.20 0.23
N LEU A 72 8.63 -20.79 -0.67
CA LEU A 72 9.76 -20.10 -1.32
C LEU A 72 9.29 -18.85 -2.05
N THR A 73 8.21 -18.95 -2.83
CA THR A 73 7.65 -17.81 -3.55
C THR A 73 7.23 -16.70 -2.59
N SER A 74 6.52 -17.04 -1.51
CA SER A 74 6.08 -16.07 -0.51
C SER A 74 7.27 -15.45 0.23
N THR A 75 8.25 -16.26 0.63
CA THR A 75 9.44 -15.79 1.36
C THR A 75 10.26 -14.81 0.50
N LEU A 76 10.57 -15.16 -0.75
CA LEU A 76 11.30 -14.27 -1.66
C LEU A 76 10.57 -12.93 -1.86
N THR A 77 9.23 -12.98 -1.96
CA THR A 77 8.40 -11.77 -2.10
C THR A 77 8.51 -10.90 -0.84
N VAL A 78 8.32 -11.48 0.36
CA VAL A 78 8.37 -10.74 1.64
C VAL A 78 9.75 -10.15 1.88
N GLU A 79 10.82 -10.91 1.64
CA GLU A 79 12.21 -10.45 1.76
C GLU A 79 12.52 -9.27 0.82
N ALA A 80 12.08 -9.35 -0.44
CA ALA A 80 12.26 -8.28 -1.41
C ALA A 80 11.48 -7.03 -1.03
N ILE A 81 10.21 -7.17 -0.63
CA ILE A 81 9.36 -6.08 -0.15
C ILE A 81 10.02 -5.40 1.06
N GLY A 82 10.48 -6.18 2.05
CA GLY A 82 11.18 -5.67 3.23
C GLY A 82 12.48 -4.93 2.88
N ALA A 83 13.25 -5.44 1.92
CA ALA A 83 14.49 -4.81 1.45
C ALA A 83 14.25 -3.45 0.79
N ARG A 84 13.13 -3.29 0.09
CA ARG A 84 12.80 -2.09 -0.71
C ARG A 84 11.80 -1.16 -0.03
N ARG A 85 11.49 -1.37 1.25
CA ARG A 85 10.41 -0.67 1.99
C ARG A 85 10.53 0.85 2.05
N HIS A 86 11.76 1.39 1.97
CA HIS A 86 12.01 2.84 2.01
C HIS A 86 12.02 3.51 0.63
N GLU A 87 12.10 2.70 -0.44
CA GLU A 87 12.37 3.18 -1.79
C GLU A 87 11.13 3.16 -2.69
N LEU A 88 10.29 2.13 -2.55
CA LEU A 88 9.21 1.84 -3.50
C LEU A 88 7.83 2.06 -2.90
N LEU A 89 6.91 2.56 -3.72
CA LEU A 89 5.47 2.41 -3.46
C LEU A 89 5.06 1.01 -3.93
N MET A 90 4.65 0.15 -3.01
CA MET A 90 4.35 -1.25 -3.28
C MET A 90 2.87 -1.55 -3.04
N LEU A 91 2.12 -1.67 -4.12
CA LEU A 91 0.69 -1.97 -4.10
C LEU A 91 0.46 -3.49 -4.16
N HIS A 92 -0.37 -4.02 -3.28
CA HIS A 92 -0.87 -5.40 -3.36
C HIS A 92 -1.85 -5.52 -4.52
N ALA A 93 -1.30 -5.66 -5.72
CA ALA A 93 -1.99 -5.53 -6.99
C ALA A 93 -1.47 -6.53 -8.02
N CYS A 94 -2.30 -6.91 -8.98
CA CYS A 94 -1.79 -7.43 -10.23
C CYS A 94 -1.55 -6.29 -11.23
N GLY A 95 -0.58 -6.48 -12.12
CA GLY A 95 -0.18 -5.50 -13.12
C GLY A 95 -0.05 -6.11 -14.50
N VAL A 96 -0.52 -5.39 -15.51
CA VAL A 96 -0.27 -5.71 -16.92
C VAL A 96 0.19 -4.48 -17.67
N ALA A 97 1.00 -4.68 -18.72
CA ALA A 97 1.57 -3.61 -19.53
C ALA A 97 1.09 -3.69 -20.99
N ASP A 98 0.84 -2.55 -21.60
CA ASP A 98 0.70 -2.48 -23.05
C ASP A 98 2.08 -2.52 -23.75
N GLU A 99 2.09 -2.55 -25.08
CA GLU A 99 3.32 -2.65 -25.87
C GLU A 99 4.26 -1.43 -25.70
N SER A 100 3.73 -0.28 -25.27
CA SER A 100 4.52 0.93 -24.99
C SER A 100 5.12 0.97 -23.59
N GLY A 101 4.83 -0.02 -22.74
CA GLY A 101 5.30 -0.10 -21.36
C GLY A 101 4.41 0.61 -20.33
N ARG A 102 3.24 1.10 -20.72
CA ARG A 102 2.28 1.67 -19.77
C ARG A 102 1.64 0.55 -18.94
N VAL A 103 1.70 0.67 -17.62
CA VAL A 103 1.21 -0.34 -16.68
C VAL A 103 -0.09 0.11 -16.03
N LEU A 104 -1.09 -0.76 -16.04
CA LEU A 104 -2.27 -0.64 -15.18
C LEU A 104 -2.13 -1.58 -13.98
N ALA A 105 -2.26 -1.02 -12.78
CA ALA A 105 -2.27 -1.76 -11.52
C ALA A 105 -3.70 -2.00 -11.06
N PHE A 106 -4.05 -3.26 -10.82
CA PHE A 106 -5.38 -3.69 -10.37
C PHE A 106 -5.30 -4.13 -8.92
N VAL A 107 -5.81 -3.28 -8.04
CA VAL A 107 -5.70 -3.41 -6.58
C VAL A 107 -6.96 -4.05 -6.00
N ALA A 108 -6.80 -4.98 -5.10
CA ALA A 108 -7.88 -5.54 -4.30
C ALA A 108 -7.34 -6.30 -3.09
N ALA A 109 -8.19 -6.51 -2.09
CA ALA A 109 -7.86 -7.34 -0.93
C ALA A 109 -7.49 -8.78 -1.34
N SER A 110 -6.83 -9.51 -0.45
CA SER A 110 -6.49 -10.92 -0.69
C SER A 110 -7.75 -11.76 -0.92
N GLY A 111 -7.68 -12.70 -1.87
CA GLY A 111 -8.80 -13.59 -2.16
C GLY A 111 -9.86 -13.04 -3.13
N THR A 112 -9.79 -11.79 -3.56
CA THR A 112 -10.77 -11.15 -4.47
C THR A 112 -10.64 -11.54 -5.95
N GLY A 113 -9.66 -12.39 -6.30
CA GLY A 113 -9.51 -12.87 -7.69
C GLY A 113 -8.43 -12.17 -8.51
N LYS A 114 -7.46 -11.45 -7.88
CA LYS A 114 -6.34 -10.80 -8.59
C LYS A 114 -5.61 -11.72 -9.56
N THR A 115 -5.23 -12.94 -9.13
CA THR A 115 -4.55 -13.91 -10.00
C THR A 115 -5.42 -14.33 -11.19
N THR A 116 -6.75 -14.39 -11.03
CA THR A 116 -7.67 -14.68 -12.13
C THR A 116 -7.74 -13.54 -13.15
N ILE A 117 -7.78 -12.31 -12.68
CA ILE A 117 -7.68 -11.10 -13.53
C ILE A 117 -6.32 -11.05 -14.21
N ALA A 118 -5.21 -11.27 -13.46
CA ALA A 118 -3.85 -11.30 -14.02
C ALA A 118 -3.72 -12.30 -15.17
N ARG A 119 -4.31 -13.49 -15.03
CA ARG A 119 -4.32 -14.51 -16.09
C ARG A 119 -5.15 -14.08 -17.30
N ALA A 120 -6.35 -13.57 -17.09
CA ALA A 120 -7.20 -13.12 -18.19
C ALA A 120 -6.57 -11.97 -18.98
N LEU A 121 -6.00 -10.99 -18.28
CA LEU A 121 -5.35 -9.84 -18.91
C LEU A 121 -3.96 -10.18 -19.45
N GLY A 122 -3.16 -10.98 -18.75
CA GLY A 122 -1.81 -11.37 -19.16
C GLY A 122 -1.76 -12.22 -20.44
N ALA A 123 -2.87 -12.88 -20.81
CA ALA A 123 -3.00 -13.54 -22.10
C ALA A 123 -3.07 -12.54 -23.27
N ARG A 124 -3.41 -11.28 -23.01
CA ARG A 124 -3.57 -10.23 -24.03
C ARG A 124 -2.51 -9.13 -23.92
N PHE A 125 -2.08 -8.78 -22.71
CA PHE A 125 -1.10 -7.75 -22.38
C PHE A 125 0.15 -8.39 -21.78
N GLY A 126 1.26 -7.64 -21.69
CA GLY A 126 2.45 -8.10 -21.00
C GLY A 126 2.16 -8.33 -19.50
N TYR A 127 2.44 -9.52 -19.01
CA TYR A 127 2.26 -9.89 -17.61
C TYR A 127 3.37 -9.29 -16.76
N VAL A 128 3.04 -8.33 -15.90
CA VAL A 128 4.00 -7.66 -14.99
C VAL A 128 4.11 -8.39 -13.66
N THR A 129 2.97 -8.70 -13.03
CA THR A 129 2.87 -9.41 -11.75
C THR A 129 1.43 -9.78 -11.42
N ASP A 130 1.20 -10.74 -10.51
CA ASP A 130 -0.12 -11.01 -9.92
C ASP A 130 -0.19 -10.71 -8.42
N GLU A 131 0.87 -10.12 -7.84
CA GLU A 131 0.96 -9.95 -6.38
C GLU A 131 1.37 -8.55 -5.92
N THR A 132 2.46 -7.98 -6.47
CA THR A 132 2.98 -6.68 -6.02
C THR A 132 3.39 -5.82 -7.22
N VAL A 133 2.70 -4.72 -7.42
CA VAL A 133 3.12 -3.65 -8.34
C VAL A 133 3.98 -2.67 -7.54
N ALA A 134 5.28 -2.67 -7.84
CA ALA A 134 6.27 -1.84 -7.16
C ALA A 134 6.68 -0.67 -8.07
N VAL A 135 6.58 0.55 -7.53
CA VAL A 135 6.73 1.81 -8.28
C VAL A 135 7.82 2.67 -7.63
N THR A 136 8.77 3.14 -8.44
CA THR A 136 9.79 4.09 -7.97
C THR A 136 9.20 5.51 -7.82
N PRO A 137 9.89 6.43 -7.13
CA PRO A 137 9.45 7.83 -7.02
C PRO A 137 9.23 8.52 -8.38
N GLU A 138 9.94 8.07 -9.43
CA GLU A 138 9.84 8.60 -10.80
C GLU A 138 8.69 7.96 -11.61
N GLY A 139 7.94 7.02 -11.01
CA GLY A 139 6.81 6.35 -11.64
C GLY A 139 7.20 5.11 -12.47
N ARG A 140 8.48 4.67 -12.43
CA ARG A 140 8.89 3.42 -13.07
C ARG A 140 8.33 2.23 -12.30
N VAL A 141 7.80 1.25 -13.03
CA VAL A 141 7.32 -0.02 -12.45
C VAL A 141 8.42 -1.08 -12.58
N LEU A 142 8.67 -1.78 -11.48
CA LEU A 142 9.58 -2.92 -11.48
C LEU A 142 8.81 -4.17 -11.90
N ALA A 143 9.27 -4.82 -12.97
CA ALA A 143 8.67 -6.07 -13.41
C ALA A 143 8.93 -7.18 -12.38
N TYR A 144 7.87 -7.91 -12.04
CA TYR A 144 7.95 -9.08 -11.16
C TYR A 144 7.09 -10.21 -11.71
N PRO A 145 7.45 -10.78 -12.88
CA PRO A 145 6.70 -11.86 -13.52
C PRO A 145 6.99 -13.22 -12.88
N LYS A 146 6.74 -13.34 -11.59
CA LYS A 146 6.92 -14.56 -10.79
C LYS A 146 6.02 -15.70 -11.26
N PRO A 147 6.29 -16.95 -10.83
CA PRO A 147 5.33 -18.04 -10.98
C PRO A 147 3.99 -17.70 -10.34
N LEU A 148 2.89 -18.02 -11.01
CA LEU A 148 1.54 -17.79 -10.51
C LEU A 148 1.10 -18.93 -9.59
N SER A 149 0.50 -18.55 -8.47
CA SER A 149 -0.11 -19.51 -7.52
C SER A 149 -1.50 -19.94 -8.00
N VAL A 150 -1.60 -21.12 -8.59
CA VAL A 150 -2.85 -21.65 -9.12
C VAL A 150 -3.49 -22.62 -8.12
N LYS A 151 -4.71 -22.32 -7.69
CA LYS A 151 -5.47 -23.22 -6.80
C LYS A 151 -5.83 -24.52 -7.53
N PRO A 152 -5.68 -25.69 -6.88
CA PRO A 152 -6.15 -26.94 -7.45
C PRO A 152 -7.68 -26.91 -7.59
N LEU A 153 -8.19 -27.62 -8.59
CA LEU A 153 -9.63 -27.70 -8.86
C LEU A 153 -10.41 -28.42 -7.75
N THR A 154 -9.73 -29.28 -6.97
CA THR A 154 -10.34 -30.07 -5.89
C THR A 154 -9.39 -30.16 -4.69
N GLY A 155 -9.95 -30.02 -3.47
CA GLY A 155 -9.26 -30.35 -2.22
C GLY A 155 -8.46 -29.22 -1.58
N SER A 156 -7.76 -29.56 -0.49
CA SER A 156 -6.89 -28.69 0.32
C SER A 156 -5.40 -28.80 -0.07
N ALA A 157 -5.11 -29.24 -1.30
CA ALA A 157 -3.73 -29.35 -1.77
C ALA A 157 -3.08 -27.95 -1.90
N PRO A 158 -1.75 -27.85 -1.67
CA PRO A 158 -1.00 -26.62 -1.91
C PRO A 158 -1.21 -26.08 -3.32
N LYS A 159 -1.12 -24.77 -3.50
CA LYS A 159 -1.22 -24.12 -4.80
C LYS A 159 -0.02 -24.50 -5.67
N ALA A 160 -0.28 -24.88 -6.91
CA ALA A 160 0.80 -25.10 -7.86
C ALA A 160 1.43 -23.76 -8.28
N GLN A 161 2.76 -23.71 -8.32
CA GLN A 161 3.52 -22.55 -8.80
C GLN A 161 3.85 -22.78 -10.28
N LEU A 162 3.18 -22.06 -11.17
CA LEU A 162 3.30 -22.25 -12.63
C LEU A 162 3.97 -21.04 -13.28
N ALA A 163 4.92 -21.29 -14.15
CA ALA A 163 5.59 -20.24 -14.93
C ALA A 163 4.56 -19.46 -15.78
N PRO A 164 4.74 -18.14 -15.97
CA PRO A 164 3.81 -17.34 -16.79
C PRO A 164 3.63 -17.88 -18.22
N ASP A 165 4.71 -18.33 -18.88
CA ASP A 165 4.69 -18.90 -20.22
C ASP A 165 3.91 -20.24 -20.29
N ALA A 166 4.04 -21.09 -19.27
CA ALA A 166 3.25 -22.33 -19.16
C ALA A 166 1.75 -22.08 -19.06
N LEU A 167 1.36 -20.87 -18.66
CA LEU A 167 -0.03 -20.40 -18.61
C LEU A 167 -0.44 -19.60 -19.86
N GLY A 168 0.43 -19.48 -20.85
CA GLY A 168 0.19 -18.72 -22.07
C GLY A 168 0.15 -17.21 -21.87
N LEU A 169 0.77 -16.70 -20.80
CA LEU A 169 0.83 -15.27 -20.55
C LEU A 169 1.92 -14.62 -21.42
N ARG A 170 1.67 -13.40 -21.86
CA ARG A 170 2.63 -12.65 -22.67
C ARG A 170 3.78 -12.15 -21.80
N PRO A 171 5.00 -12.19 -22.31
CA PRO A 171 6.15 -11.63 -21.59
C PRO A 171 5.98 -10.12 -21.37
N VAL A 172 6.69 -9.60 -20.39
CA VAL A 172 6.83 -8.15 -20.18
C VAL A 172 7.38 -7.52 -21.48
N PRO A 173 6.79 -6.40 -21.95
CA PRO A 173 7.29 -5.75 -23.16
C PRO A 173 8.71 -5.24 -22.98
N ASN A 174 9.50 -5.24 -24.06
CA ASN A 174 10.85 -4.66 -24.05
C ASN A 174 10.76 -3.12 -24.14
N ALA A 175 10.15 -2.50 -23.14
CA ALA A 175 9.96 -1.07 -23.03
C ALA A 175 10.14 -0.64 -21.57
N HIS A 176 10.41 0.65 -21.35
CA HIS A 176 10.44 1.20 -20.01
C HIS A 176 9.03 1.16 -19.39
N LEU A 177 8.87 0.42 -18.30
CA LEU A 177 7.59 0.29 -17.65
C LEU A 177 7.28 1.52 -16.79
N THR A 178 6.11 2.12 -16.99
CA THR A 178 5.63 3.28 -16.22
C THR A 178 4.21 3.04 -15.73
N LEU A 179 3.94 3.42 -14.49
CA LEU A 179 2.58 3.35 -13.96
C LEU A 179 1.69 4.36 -14.71
N ALA A 180 0.62 3.88 -15.31
CA ALA A 180 -0.30 4.68 -16.12
C ALA A 180 -1.73 4.74 -15.56
N GLY A 181 -2.04 3.91 -14.56
CA GLY A 181 -3.31 3.96 -13.86
C GLY A 181 -3.41 2.96 -12.72
N VAL A 182 -4.23 3.31 -11.73
CA VAL A 182 -4.59 2.46 -10.61
C VAL A 182 -6.09 2.18 -10.67
N ILE A 183 -6.46 0.91 -10.57
CA ILE A 183 -7.83 0.43 -10.71
C ILE A 183 -8.15 -0.46 -9.51
N LEU A 184 -9.15 -0.07 -8.71
CA LEU A 184 -9.70 -0.91 -7.65
C LEU A 184 -10.60 -1.98 -8.26
N LEU A 185 -10.44 -3.23 -7.85
CA LEU A 185 -11.28 -4.33 -8.31
C LEU A 185 -12.48 -4.53 -7.39
N GLU A 186 -13.66 -4.59 -7.97
CA GLU A 186 -14.89 -4.96 -7.28
C GLU A 186 -15.63 -6.04 -8.06
N ARG A 187 -15.64 -7.26 -7.53
CA ARG A 187 -16.40 -8.37 -8.13
C ARG A 187 -17.82 -8.36 -7.59
N ARG A 188 -18.79 -8.34 -8.51
CA ARG A 188 -20.22 -8.48 -8.22
C ARG A 188 -20.82 -9.61 -9.03
N ASP A 189 -21.66 -10.41 -8.41
CA ASP A 189 -22.39 -11.45 -9.13
C ASP A 189 -23.48 -10.85 -10.05
N CYS A 190 -23.79 -11.55 -11.13
CA CYS A 190 -24.89 -11.22 -12.05
C CYS A 190 -24.79 -9.85 -12.72
N LEU A 191 -23.59 -9.34 -13.02
CA LEU A 191 -23.42 -8.12 -13.78
C LEU A 191 -23.50 -8.39 -15.29
N GLU A 192 -24.31 -7.65 -16.05
CA GLU A 192 -24.46 -7.83 -17.49
C GLU A 192 -23.18 -7.48 -18.27
N ALA A 193 -22.48 -6.41 -17.87
CA ALA A 193 -21.23 -5.98 -18.50
C ALA A 193 -20.30 -5.31 -17.47
N PRO A 194 -18.97 -5.48 -17.62
CA PRO A 194 -18.01 -4.78 -16.76
C PRO A 194 -18.04 -3.28 -17.07
N ARG A 195 -17.80 -2.47 -16.04
CA ARG A 195 -17.72 -1.02 -16.17
C ARG A 195 -16.64 -0.42 -15.26
N LEU A 196 -16.15 0.76 -15.67
CA LEU A 196 -15.23 1.58 -14.88
C LEU A 196 -15.98 2.79 -14.35
N GLU A 197 -15.84 3.04 -13.05
CA GLU A 197 -16.37 4.21 -12.36
C GLU A 197 -15.21 5.02 -11.76
N HIS A 198 -15.35 6.34 -11.71
CA HIS A 198 -14.42 7.18 -10.95
C HIS A 198 -14.64 6.97 -9.46
N VAL A 199 -13.54 6.97 -8.70
CA VAL A 199 -13.57 6.89 -7.25
C VAL A 199 -13.20 8.27 -6.69
N ASP A 200 -13.93 8.71 -5.67
CA ASP A 200 -13.55 9.92 -4.95
C ASP A 200 -12.11 9.79 -4.42
N PRO A 201 -11.27 10.84 -4.51
CA PRO A 201 -9.87 10.75 -4.10
C PRO A 201 -9.68 10.29 -2.65
N VAL A 202 -10.56 10.67 -1.73
CA VAL A 202 -10.47 10.25 -0.31
C VAL A 202 -10.79 8.78 -0.18
N ASP A 203 -11.91 8.34 -0.75
CA ASP A 203 -12.32 6.93 -0.72
C ASP A 203 -11.26 6.04 -1.40
N ALA A 204 -10.62 6.55 -2.47
CA ALA A 204 -9.52 5.85 -3.13
C ALA A 204 -8.30 5.67 -2.21
N ILE A 205 -7.95 6.67 -1.42
CA ILE A 205 -6.83 6.59 -0.47
C ILE A 205 -7.19 5.62 0.67
N GLU A 206 -8.41 5.70 1.21
CA GLU A 206 -8.91 4.78 2.25
C GLU A 206 -8.87 3.32 1.78
N ASP A 207 -9.25 3.05 0.52
CA ASP A 207 -9.19 1.71 -0.07
C ASP A 207 -7.76 1.24 -0.37
N LEU A 208 -6.84 2.15 -0.72
CA LEU A 208 -5.47 1.81 -1.14
C LEU A 208 -4.49 1.66 0.02
N VAL A 209 -4.62 2.45 1.09
CA VAL A 209 -3.70 2.40 2.24
C VAL A 209 -3.57 0.98 2.79
N PRO A 210 -4.65 0.21 3.05
CA PRO A 210 -4.56 -1.18 3.52
C PRO A 210 -3.96 -2.15 2.48
N GLN A 211 -3.88 -1.74 1.23
CA GLN A 211 -3.31 -2.53 0.13
C GLN A 211 -1.89 -2.09 -0.25
N THR A 212 -1.22 -1.33 0.62
CA THR A 212 0.14 -0.84 0.39
C THR A 212 1.08 -1.44 1.42
N SER A 213 2.16 -2.08 0.97
CA SER A 213 3.16 -2.67 1.87
C SER A 213 4.14 -1.60 2.36
N TYR A 214 4.38 -1.56 3.68
CA TYR A 214 5.33 -0.66 4.34
C TYR A 214 5.16 0.83 3.98
N LEU A 215 3.92 1.27 3.86
CA LEU A 215 3.63 2.66 3.52
C LEU A 215 4.25 3.63 4.55
N SER A 216 4.17 3.32 5.84
CA SER A 216 4.74 4.08 6.96
C SER A 216 6.27 4.17 6.95
N ALA A 217 6.95 3.26 6.25
CA ALA A 217 8.42 3.35 6.12
C ALA A 217 8.88 4.45 5.15
N ARG A 218 7.96 5.10 4.43
CA ARG A 218 8.25 6.18 3.50
C ARG A 218 8.25 7.54 4.22
N PRO A 219 9.07 8.52 3.77
CA PRO A 219 9.15 9.83 4.43
C PRO A 219 7.83 10.64 4.42
N ARG A 220 7.02 10.51 3.35
CA ARG A 220 5.73 11.20 3.19
C ARG A 220 4.70 10.26 2.56
N PRO A 221 4.20 9.30 3.34
CA PRO A 221 3.46 8.15 2.83
C PRO A 221 2.20 8.53 2.05
N ILE A 222 1.31 9.34 2.61
CA ILE A 222 0.06 9.71 1.92
C ILE A 222 0.24 10.89 0.96
N THR A 223 1.15 11.82 1.23
CA THR A 223 1.49 12.91 0.31
C THR A 223 1.99 12.35 -1.03
N ASP A 224 2.92 11.40 -1.00
CA ASP A 224 3.46 10.78 -2.20
C ASP A 224 2.42 9.91 -2.92
N LEU A 225 1.56 9.21 -2.16
CA LEU A 225 0.45 8.45 -2.73
C LEU A 225 -0.54 9.37 -3.44
N VAL A 226 -1.03 10.42 -2.77
CA VAL A 226 -1.94 11.42 -3.35
C VAL A 226 -1.35 12.05 -4.60
N ARG A 227 -0.07 12.45 -4.55
CA ARG A 227 0.64 13.02 -5.70
C ARG A 227 0.69 12.06 -6.88
N THR A 228 1.02 10.78 -6.62
CA THR A 228 1.05 9.73 -7.65
C THR A 228 -0.33 9.54 -8.28
N LEU A 229 -1.37 9.33 -7.46
CA LEU A 229 -2.73 9.12 -7.96
C LEU A 229 -3.26 10.30 -8.76
N THR A 230 -2.96 11.50 -8.30
CA THR A 230 -3.33 12.75 -8.99
C THR A 230 -2.68 12.87 -10.37
N ALA A 231 -1.38 12.56 -10.46
CA ALA A 231 -0.65 12.58 -11.74
C ALA A 231 -1.21 11.54 -12.74
N LEU A 232 -1.83 10.47 -12.27
CA LEU A 232 -2.50 9.45 -13.08
C LEU A 232 -3.94 9.79 -13.47
N GLY A 233 -4.45 10.96 -13.05
CA GLY A 233 -5.85 11.34 -13.29
C GLY A 233 -6.86 10.68 -12.36
N GLY A 234 -6.42 10.29 -11.17
CA GLY A 234 -7.22 9.66 -10.13
C GLY A 234 -7.29 8.13 -10.23
N VAL A 235 -8.18 7.56 -9.43
CA VAL A 235 -8.40 6.12 -9.33
C VAL A 235 -9.74 5.76 -9.95
N ARG A 236 -9.81 4.59 -10.55
CA ARG A 236 -11.06 4.02 -11.08
C ARG A 236 -11.39 2.72 -10.38
N ARG A 237 -12.67 2.39 -10.32
CA ARG A 237 -13.14 1.09 -9.84
C ARG A 237 -13.66 0.28 -11.01
N LEU A 238 -13.12 -0.92 -11.20
CA LEU A 238 -13.58 -1.90 -12.18
C LEU A 238 -14.59 -2.82 -11.50
N ILE A 239 -15.85 -2.68 -11.87
CA ILE A 239 -16.93 -3.53 -11.41
C ILE A 239 -17.16 -4.60 -12.48
N TYR A 240 -17.06 -5.88 -12.09
CA TYR A 240 -17.13 -7.02 -13.01
C TYR A 240 -17.68 -8.27 -12.32
N SER A 241 -18.17 -9.22 -13.09
CA SER A 241 -18.52 -10.58 -12.61
C SER A 241 -17.48 -11.62 -13.04
N GLU A 242 -17.14 -11.65 -14.32
CA GLU A 242 -16.21 -12.62 -14.91
C GLU A 242 -14.93 -11.95 -15.43
N ALA A 243 -13.77 -12.52 -15.07
CA ALA A 243 -12.47 -11.96 -15.42
C ALA A 243 -12.23 -11.86 -16.94
N GLY A 244 -12.75 -12.80 -17.72
CA GLY A 244 -12.62 -12.77 -19.17
C GLY A 244 -13.35 -11.62 -19.84
N SER A 245 -14.42 -11.10 -19.23
CA SER A 245 -15.22 -10.01 -19.79
C SER A 245 -14.54 -8.65 -19.74
N VAL A 246 -13.51 -8.49 -18.89
CA VAL A 246 -12.84 -7.17 -18.66
C VAL A 246 -11.82 -6.81 -19.74
N VAL A 247 -11.34 -7.77 -20.53
CA VAL A 247 -10.23 -7.59 -21.48
C VAL A 247 -10.46 -6.43 -22.43
N ARG A 248 -11.62 -6.37 -23.07
CA ARG A 248 -11.97 -5.29 -24.00
C ARG A 248 -12.02 -3.92 -23.32
N LEU A 249 -12.59 -3.86 -22.12
CA LEU A 249 -12.68 -2.60 -21.36
C LEU A 249 -11.28 -2.09 -20.96
N VAL A 250 -10.35 -3.00 -20.66
CA VAL A 250 -8.96 -2.66 -20.37
C VAL A 250 -8.22 -2.18 -21.63
N GLU A 251 -8.46 -2.80 -22.80
CA GLU A 251 -7.96 -2.30 -24.10
C GLU A 251 -8.43 -0.85 -24.37
N GLU A 252 -9.71 -0.59 -24.19
CA GLU A 252 -10.30 0.75 -24.35
C GLU A 252 -9.74 1.74 -23.33
N THR A 253 -9.40 1.27 -22.12
CA THR A 253 -8.76 2.08 -21.06
C THR A 253 -7.36 2.48 -21.47
N PHE A 254 -6.51 1.55 -21.92
CA PHE A 254 -5.18 1.88 -22.44
C PHE A 254 -5.23 2.88 -23.60
N ALA A 255 -6.20 2.74 -24.50
CA ALA A 255 -6.36 3.64 -25.64
C ALA A 255 -6.76 5.08 -25.23
N LYS A 256 -7.40 5.24 -24.06
CA LYS A 256 -7.89 6.52 -23.55
C LYS A 256 -6.98 7.15 -22.48
N LEU A 257 -5.88 6.49 -22.10
CA LEU A 257 -4.94 7.07 -21.13
C LEU A 257 -4.33 8.34 -21.69
N GLY A 258 -4.53 9.44 -21.01
CA GLY A 258 -4.00 10.75 -21.35
C GLY A 258 -3.71 11.57 -20.09
N ALA A 259 -2.91 12.63 -20.23
CA ALA A 259 -2.59 13.52 -19.12
C ALA A 259 -3.88 14.24 -18.67
N VAL A 260 -4.24 14.06 -17.41
CA VAL A 260 -5.28 14.82 -16.73
C VAL A 260 -4.60 15.82 -15.81
N ALA A 261 -5.05 17.07 -15.81
CA ALA A 261 -4.53 18.07 -14.87
C ALA A 261 -4.81 17.61 -13.42
N PRO A 262 -3.80 17.62 -12.56
CA PRO A 262 -3.97 17.20 -11.19
C PRO A 262 -4.90 18.15 -10.43
N PRO A 263 -5.74 17.65 -9.50
CA PRO A 263 -6.46 18.49 -8.55
C PRO A 263 -5.47 19.28 -7.68
N VAL A 264 -5.86 20.48 -7.31
CA VAL A 264 -5.07 21.32 -6.40
C VAL A 264 -5.30 20.84 -4.96
N TRP A 265 -4.25 20.49 -4.26
CA TRP A 265 -4.27 20.10 -2.85
C TRP A 265 -3.04 20.68 -2.14
N ASN A 266 -3.10 20.84 -0.81
CA ASN A 266 -2.05 21.44 -0.02
C ASN A 266 -1.41 20.42 0.92
N GLU A 267 -0.07 20.40 0.94
CA GLU A 267 0.68 19.67 1.94
C GLU A 267 0.59 20.39 3.30
N VAL A 268 0.44 19.62 4.36
CA VAL A 268 0.51 20.12 5.75
C VAL A 268 1.72 19.50 6.40
N VAL A 269 2.59 20.31 6.98
CA VAL A 269 3.78 19.81 7.66
C VAL A 269 3.36 19.01 8.90
N PRO A 270 3.74 17.72 9.02
CA PRO A 270 3.48 16.92 10.21
C PRO A 270 4.18 17.52 11.42
N VAL A 271 3.61 17.34 12.61
CA VAL A 271 4.22 17.81 13.86
C VAL A 271 5.15 16.73 14.41
N SER A 272 6.39 17.13 14.70
CA SER A 272 7.34 16.30 15.47
C SER A 272 7.02 16.35 16.97
N LEU A 273 7.23 15.23 17.66
CA LEU A 273 7.12 15.14 19.14
C LEU A 273 8.02 16.11 19.91
N GLU A 274 9.15 16.48 19.33
CA GLU A 274 10.14 17.35 19.98
C GLU A 274 9.65 18.80 20.19
N ALA A 275 8.58 19.21 19.51
CA ALA A 275 8.00 20.55 19.60
C ALA A 275 7.08 20.76 20.83
N VAL A 276 6.81 19.74 21.64
CA VAL A 276 5.76 19.75 22.67
C VAL A 276 6.30 20.03 24.10
N GLY A 277 7.59 20.34 24.28
CA GLY A 277 8.27 20.33 25.58
C GLY A 277 7.72 21.27 26.68
N ASP A 278 7.12 22.42 26.39
CA ASP A 278 6.79 23.47 27.38
C ASP A 278 5.35 24.00 27.31
N ALA A 279 4.39 23.20 26.91
CA ALA A 279 3.00 23.64 26.84
C ALA A 279 2.36 23.75 28.26
N PRO A 280 1.57 24.81 28.52
CA PRO A 280 0.92 24.98 29.83
C PRO A 280 -0.09 23.85 30.10
N PRO A 281 -0.42 23.59 31.38
CA PRO A 281 -1.45 22.63 31.75
C PRO A 281 -2.79 22.95 31.07
N GLY A 282 -3.45 21.93 30.51
CA GLY A 282 -4.71 22.09 29.80
C GLY A 282 -4.56 22.59 28.35
N ALA A 283 -3.35 22.78 27.84
CA ALA A 283 -3.13 23.09 26.44
C ALA A 283 -3.54 21.91 25.54
N ILE A 284 -4.17 22.25 24.42
CA ILE A 284 -4.61 21.30 23.40
C ILE A 284 -3.54 21.22 22.33
N LEU A 285 -2.93 20.04 22.16
CA LEU A 285 -1.80 19.80 21.28
C LEU A 285 -2.13 18.75 20.25
N ARG A 286 -1.56 18.89 19.05
CA ARG A 286 -1.54 17.79 18.07
C ARG A 286 -0.76 16.60 18.64
N THR A 287 -1.21 15.40 18.37
CA THR A 287 -0.36 14.21 18.49
C THR A 287 0.50 14.08 17.24
N PRO A 288 1.62 13.35 17.31
CA PRO A 288 2.47 13.13 16.15
C PRO A 288 1.71 12.45 15.02
N ALA A 289 1.94 12.94 13.82
CA ALA A 289 1.50 12.30 12.58
C ALA A 289 2.71 12.10 11.67
N ASP A 290 2.77 10.97 10.99
CA ASP A 290 3.84 10.67 10.04
C ASP A 290 3.69 11.49 8.75
N ASP A 291 2.45 11.83 8.38
CA ASP A 291 2.13 12.67 7.22
C ASP A 291 0.74 13.30 7.36
N ALA A 292 0.51 14.41 6.64
CA ALA A 292 -0.77 15.11 6.62
C ALA A 292 -1.01 15.80 5.28
N VAL A 293 -2.22 15.68 4.75
CA VAL A 293 -2.63 16.30 3.48
C VAL A 293 -3.99 16.98 3.62
N LEU A 294 -4.04 18.29 3.33
CA LEU A 294 -5.29 19.04 3.24
C LEU A 294 -5.82 18.99 1.80
N LEU A 295 -7.01 18.44 1.65
CA LEU A 295 -7.68 18.29 0.36
C LEU A 295 -8.41 19.57 -0.06
N PRO A 296 -8.74 19.74 -1.36
CA PRO A 296 -9.40 20.93 -1.88
C PRO A 296 -10.77 21.23 -1.27
N ASP A 297 -11.48 20.21 -0.81
CA ASP A 297 -12.78 20.31 -0.15
C ASP A 297 -12.69 20.66 1.36
N GLY A 298 -11.48 20.89 1.87
CA GLY A 298 -11.20 21.24 3.24
C GLY A 298 -11.07 20.05 4.19
N GLN A 299 -11.19 18.82 3.70
CA GLN A 299 -10.91 17.62 4.51
C GLN A 299 -9.41 17.46 4.73
N LEU A 300 -9.03 16.93 5.89
CA LEU A 300 -7.64 16.65 6.24
C LEU A 300 -7.45 15.15 6.42
N LEU A 301 -6.48 14.60 5.72
CA LEU A 301 -6.02 13.24 5.90
C LEU A 301 -4.76 13.25 6.77
N LEU A 302 -4.77 12.47 7.83
CA LEU A 302 -3.63 12.24 8.72
C LEU A 302 -3.20 10.78 8.61
N PHE A 303 -1.91 10.54 8.61
CA PHE A 303 -1.35 9.21 8.68
C PHE A 303 -0.55 9.08 9.97
N CYS A 304 -0.98 8.16 10.83
CA CYS A 304 -0.40 7.96 12.15
C CYS A 304 -0.20 6.47 12.37
N VAL A 305 1.04 6.02 12.43
CA VAL A 305 1.41 4.62 12.77
C VAL A 305 0.57 3.60 11.98
N ASP A 306 0.68 3.61 10.65
CA ASP A 306 -0.05 2.73 9.72
C ASP A 306 -1.58 2.94 9.65
N THR A 307 -2.10 3.96 10.32
CA THR A 307 -3.54 4.26 10.32
C THR A 307 -3.82 5.57 9.60
N LEU A 308 -4.77 5.54 8.68
CA LEU A 308 -5.31 6.73 8.03
C LEU A 308 -6.49 7.27 8.85
N VAL A 309 -6.42 8.55 9.23
CA VAL A 309 -7.49 9.27 9.91
C VAL A 309 -7.99 10.39 9.01
N ARG A 310 -9.30 10.42 8.78
CA ARG A 310 -9.96 11.44 7.98
C ARG A 310 -10.69 12.42 8.88
N LEU A 311 -10.34 13.70 8.80
CA LEU A 311 -11.00 14.79 9.51
C LEU A 311 -11.86 15.62 8.54
N SER A 312 -13.07 15.95 8.98
CA SER A 312 -14.02 16.79 8.22
C SER A 312 -14.64 17.86 9.11
N GLY A 313 -15.48 18.72 8.54
CA GLY A 313 -16.12 19.80 9.26
C GLY A 313 -15.11 20.75 9.92
N ILE A 314 -15.25 20.98 11.24
CA ILE A 314 -14.32 21.84 12.00
C ILE A 314 -13.06 21.11 12.49
N GLY A 315 -13.03 19.77 12.36
CA GLY A 315 -11.89 18.95 12.81
C GLY A 315 -10.55 19.38 12.23
N PRO A 316 -10.41 19.61 10.90
CA PRO A 316 -9.18 20.11 10.29
C PRO A 316 -8.72 21.45 10.87
N VAL A 317 -9.63 22.35 11.18
CA VAL A 317 -9.32 23.66 11.79
C VAL A 317 -8.82 23.50 13.20
N ILE A 318 -9.52 22.72 14.05
CA ILE A 318 -9.10 22.41 15.42
C ILE A 318 -7.69 21.81 15.40
N TRP A 319 -7.46 20.79 14.55
CA TRP A 319 -6.16 20.12 14.48
C TRP A 319 -5.04 21.07 14.06
N ARG A 320 -5.28 21.98 13.10
CA ARG A 320 -4.27 22.98 12.71
C ARG A 320 -3.97 23.98 13.83
N LEU A 321 -4.99 24.47 14.50
CA LEU A 321 -4.85 25.41 15.61
C LEU A 321 -4.14 24.80 16.82
N ALA A 322 -4.32 23.50 17.07
CA ALA A 322 -3.66 22.75 18.13
C ALA A 322 -2.11 22.68 18.00
N GLU A 323 -1.54 23.08 16.87
CA GLU A 323 -0.09 23.27 16.71
C GLU A 323 0.51 24.25 17.72
N ARG A 324 -0.26 25.24 18.13
CA ARG A 324 0.20 26.31 19.03
C ARG A 324 -0.06 26.02 20.49
N GLY A 325 -0.71 24.91 20.81
CA GLY A 325 -1.07 24.56 22.17
C GLY A 325 -2.05 25.52 22.85
N PRO A 326 -3.17 25.93 22.18
CA PRO A 326 -4.12 26.85 22.79
C PRO A 326 -4.81 26.20 23.99
N GLY A 327 -5.22 27.04 24.95
CA GLY A 327 -6.25 26.66 25.91
C GLY A 327 -7.63 26.57 25.23
N LEU A 328 -8.62 25.98 25.91
CA LEU A 328 -9.95 25.78 25.33
C LEU A 328 -10.62 27.09 24.90
N ASP A 329 -10.52 28.16 25.70
CA ASP A 329 -11.14 29.45 25.39
C ASP A 329 -10.54 30.11 24.15
N ASP A 330 -9.21 30.05 24.06
CA ASP A 330 -8.46 30.57 22.90
C ASP A 330 -8.77 29.74 21.64
N LEU A 331 -8.87 28.41 21.78
CA LEU A 331 -9.26 27.53 20.69
C LEU A 331 -10.66 27.86 20.17
N VAL A 332 -11.64 28.01 21.05
CA VAL A 332 -13.02 28.39 20.67
C VAL A 332 -13.01 29.70 19.91
N THR A 333 -12.32 30.72 20.44
CA THR A 333 -12.21 32.04 19.78
C THR A 333 -11.57 31.93 18.39
N ALA A 334 -10.49 31.16 18.27
CA ALA A 334 -9.77 31.01 17.00
C ALA A 334 -10.58 30.20 15.97
N VAL A 335 -11.28 29.14 16.39
CA VAL A 335 -12.17 28.38 15.49
C VAL A 335 -13.29 29.25 14.96
N LEU A 336 -13.98 30.02 15.83
CA LEU A 336 -15.04 30.92 15.39
C LEU A 336 -14.53 32.04 14.47
N ALA A 337 -13.32 32.54 14.68
CA ALA A 337 -12.74 33.53 13.78
C ALA A 337 -12.46 32.98 12.37
N GLU A 338 -12.19 31.66 12.26
CA GLU A 338 -11.89 31.01 10.97
C GLU A 338 -13.14 30.48 10.25
N VAL A 339 -14.07 29.84 10.95
CA VAL A 339 -15.24 29.18 10.35
C VAL A 339 -16.54 29.98 10.49
N GLY A 340 -16.56 31.02 11.33
CA GLY A 340 -17.75 31.81 11.63
C GLY A 340 -18.65 31.18 12.70
N GLU A 341 -19.76 31.86 13.01
CA GLU A 341 -20.75 31.41 13.98
C GLU A 341 -21.57 30.23 13.42
N PRO A 342 -21.93 29.25 14.28
CA PRO A 342 -22.77 28.15 13.86
C PRO A 342 -24.21 28.63 13.55
N PRO A 343 -25.02 27.81 12.87
CA PRO A 343 -26.43 28.09 12.66
C PRO A 343 -27.20 28.38 13.96
N ALA A 344 -28.24 29.21 13.85
CA ALA A 344 -29.05 29.59 15.01
C ALA A 344 -29.58 28.36 15.81
N GLY A 345 -29.39 28.38 17.11
CA GLY A 345 -29.79 27.29 18.02
C GLY A 345 -28.69 26.28 18.35
N ILE A 346 -27.50 26.41 17.77
CA ILE A 346 -26.32 25.59 18.10
C ILE A 346 -25.41 26.41 19.02
N ASP A 347 -25.05 25.85 20.18
CA ASP A 347 -24.03 26.41 21.06
C ASP A 347 -22.66 26.12 20.47
N ALA A 348 -21.98 27.18 20.00
CA ALA A 348 -20.68 27.10 19.36
C ALA A 348 -19.62 26.42 20.23
N ARG A 349 -19.54 26.81 21.52
CA ARG A 349 -18.59 26.24 22.46
C ARG A 349 -18.79 24.74 22.62
N LYS A 350 -20.04 24.34 22.85
CA LYS A 350 -20.38 22.92 23.03
C LYS A 350 -20.09 22.10 21.77
N ALA A 351 -20.35 22.65 20.58
CA ALA A 351 -20.05 21.98 19.32
C ALA A 351 -18.53 21.77 19.15
N ILE A 352 -17.72 22.76 19.51
CA ILE A 352 -16.25 22.65 19.46
C ILE A 352 -15.73 21.66 20.50
N GLU A 353 -16.29 21.66 21.73
CA GLU A 353 -15.93 20.70 22.76
C GLU A 353 -16.25 19.26 22.35
N VAL A 354 -17.39 19.02 21.69
CA VAL A 354 -17.74 17.70 21.14
C VAL A 354 -16.74 17.28 20.05
N ALA A 355 -16.47 18.14 19.08
CA ALA A 355 -15.51 17.86 18.04
C ALA A 355 -14.08 17.62 18.60
N LEU A 356 -13.68 18.39 19.61
CA LEU A 356 -12.41 18.20 20.29
C LEU A 356 -12.33 16.83 20.99
N SER A 357 -13.43 16.41 21.67
CA SER A 357 -13.49 15.09 22.29
C SER A 357 -13.38 13.96 21.24
N GLU A 358 -14.03 14.11 20.09
CA GLU A 358 -13.90 13.14 18.99
C GLU A 358 -12.45 13.06 18.49
N LEU A 359 -11.75 14.19 18.38
CA LEU A 359 -10.34 14.20 17.97
C LEU A 359 -9.41 13.61 19.05
N GLU A 360 -9.74 13.77 20.34
CA GLU A 360 -9.05 13.11 21.44
C GLU A 360 -9.26 11.60 21.40
N ASP A 361 -10.49 11.13 21.14
CA ASP A 361 -10.83 9.71 21.01
C ASP A 361 -10.13 9.07 19.79
N LEU A 362 -9.98 9.83 18.70
CA LEU A 362 -9.20 9.43 17.54
C LEU A 362 -7.67 9.46 17.79
N GLY A 363 -7.24 10.01 18.92
CA GLY A 363 -5.83 10.11 19.27
C GLY A 363 -5.01 11.10 18.44
N VAL A 364 -5.67 12.04 17.72
CA VAL A 364 -4.98 13.03 16.86
C VAL A 364 -4.74 14.39 17.55
N VAL A 365 -5.34 14.61 18.70
CA VAL A 365 -5.02 15.68 19.64
C VAL A 365 -4.98 15.13 21.06
N ALA A 366 -4.29 15.84 21.95
CA ALA A 366 -4.24 15.51 23.38
C ALA A 366 -4.21 16.79 24.23
N ARG A 367 -4.75 16.72 25.44
CA ARG A 367 -4.57 17.78 26.44
C ARG A 367 -3.39 17.47 27.34
N THR A 368 -2.62 18.51 27.62
CA THR A 368 -1.56 18.41 28.63
C THR A 368 -2.16 18.20 30.02
N LEU A 369 -1.60 17.24 30.76
CA LEU A 369 -2.02 16.99 32.14
C LEU A 369 -1.61 18.17 33.04
N PRO A 370 -2.42 18.49 34.09
CA PRO A 370 -1.95 19.40 35.13
C PRO A 370 -0.67 18.86 35.77
N HIS A 371 0.31 19.72 36.01
CA HIS A 371 1.50 19.34 36.75
C HIS A 371 1.07 18.72 38.09
N PRO A 372 1.62 17.57 38.50
CA PRO A 372 1.41 17.10 39.86
C PRO A 372 1.87 18.21 40.82
N PRO A 373 1.11 18.48 41.90
CA PRO A 373 1.51 19.46 42.88
C PRO A 373 2.93 19.11 43.35
N THR A 374 3.83 20.08 43.29
CA THR A 374 5.16 19.97 43.91
C THR A 374 4.93 19.58 45.35
N PRO A 375 5.50 18.47 45.87
CA PRO A 375 5.37 18.16 47.28
C PRO A 375 5.94 19.33 48.06
N ASP A 376 5.06 19.98 48.86
CA ASP A 376 5.44 21.03 49.75
C ASP A 376 6.65 20.60 50.59
N GLY A 377 7.64 21.47 50.64
CA GLY A 377 8.95 21.21 51.18
C GLY A 377 8.92 20.56 52.54
N TRP A 378 9.69 19.51 52.66
CA TRP A 378 10.24 19.11 53.94
C TRP A 378 11.20 20.19 54.40
N HIS A 379 10.71 21.14 55.22
CA HIS A 379 11.56 21.93 56.06
C HIS A 379 11.98 21.04 57.24
N ALA A 380 13.21 20.59 57.26
CA ALA A 380 13.90 20.11 58.43
C ALA A 380 14.66 21.25 59.10
#